data_03e16403f7cddc0d0d6b9afb8c55eb48
#
_entry.id   03e16403f7cddc0d0d6b9afb8c55eb48
#
_cell.length_a   1.000
_cell.length_b   1.000
_cell.length_c   1.000
_cell.angle_alpha   90.00
_cell.angle_beta   90.00
_cell.angle_gamma   90.00
#
_symmetry.space_group_name_H-M   'P 1'
#
loop_
_entity.id
_entity.type
_entity.pdbx_description
1 polymer ?
#
loop_
_entity_poly.entity_id
_entity_poly.type
_entity_poly.pdbx_seq_one_letter_code
_entity_poly.pdbx_strand_id
1 'polypeptide(L)'
;MSVEIRVIPKDKKSLKKFVQFGTDMYKGNDCFVPPLRMDDVNTLSPDVNPAFELCDAEYFMAFRDGKPVGRIAAIIHRLSNEQRGKKEMRFGFVEFIDDEEVCDALFNAAIAWGKERGMETIIGPLGFSDMDYEGMLVEGFNELSTMATIYNYPYYPKHMERMGFEKRADWVEFQMTVPDAIPEKHQRIAEIVKKKYGLHVEKYTNRKKVVREVGRPFFDLINEAYAKLFEFTKLTDRQIDYYVKIYLRLLRLDLLCVIKDSNNEVIGVGVALPSLSRALQKSHGRMLPFGWWHLMRAMYFNVTDTVDLLLVAIKPEYQSKGVNALLFTDLIPYFQKYGFKYAESNPELELNTKVQSQWQYFETRQHKRRRAFGKKI
;
A
#
# COMPACT_ATOMS: atom_id res chain seq x y z
N MET A 1 24.82 -27.76 3.22
CA MET A 1 23.81 -28.27 4.18
C MET A 1 22.41 -27.90 3.67
N SER A 2 21.43 -28.79 3.79
CA SER A 2 20.08 -28.63 3.23
C SER A 2 19.29 -27.48 3.92
N VAL A 3 18.39 -26.87 3.19
CA VAL A 3 17.45 -25.88 3.72
C VAL A 3 16.36 -26.56 4.53
N GLU A 4 16.11 -26.10 5.75
CA GLU A 4 15.02 -26.55 6.62
C GLU A 4 13.90 -25.52 6.61
N ILE A 5 12.66 -25.95 6.33
CA ILE A 5 11.47 -25.10 6.42
C ILE A 5 10.77 -25.34 7.74
N ARG A 6 10.43 -24.25 8.45
CA ARG A 6 9.66 -24.28 9.69
C ARG A 6 8.39 -23.45 9.54
N VAL A 7 7.28 -24.00 9.99
CA VAL A 7 6.03 -23.25 10.19
C VAL A 7 6.20 -22.36 11.42
N ILE A 8 5.82 -21.11 11.30
CA ILE A 8 5.99 -20.10 12.35
C ILE A 8 4.68 -19.91 13.11
N PRO A 9 4.70 -20.15 14.43
CA PRO A 9 3.52 -19.90 15.28
C PRO A 9 3.04 -18.45 15.18
N LYS A 10 1.72 -18.25 15.23
CA LYS A 10 1.09 -16.93 15.09
C LYS A 10 1.05 -16.14 16.42
N ASP A 11 1.86 -16.54 17.40
CA ASP A 11 2.04 -15.77 18.62
C ASP A 11 2.91 -14.51 18.37
N LYS A 12 2.71 -13.51 19.21
CA LYS A 12 3.38 -12.20 19.06
C LYS A 12 4.92 -12.28 19.06
N LYS A 13 5.52 -13.25 19.76
CA LYS A 13 7.00 -13.39 19.83
C LYS A 13 7.53 -13.96 18.52
N SER A 14 6.87 -14.95 17.97
CA SER A 14 7.23 -15.60 16.71
C SER A 14 7.01 -14.67 15.52
N LEU A 15 5.87 -13.96 15.48
CA LEU A 15 5.60 -12.95 14.46
C LEU A 15 6.61 -11.80 14.47
N LYS A 16 7.07 -11.35 15.65
CA LYS A 16 8.14 -10.35 15.74
C LYS A 16 9.45 -10.82 15.09
N LYS A 17 9.81 -12.11 15.22
CA LYS A 17 11.00 -12.67 14.57
C LYS A 17 10.83 -12.76 13.06
N PHE A 18 9.64 -13.18 12.62
CA PHE A 18 9.28 -13.24 11.21
C PHE A 18 9.37 -11.85 10.54
N VAL A 19 8.80 -10.81 11.15
CA VAL A 19 8.86 -9.42 10.67
C VAL A 19 10.29 -8.88 10.73
N GLN A 20 11.03 -9.17 11.82
CA GLN A 20 12.40 -8.72 12.00
C GLN A 20 13.33 -9.20 10.90
N PHE A 21 13.20 -10.46 10.47
CA PHE A 21 14.00 -11.04 9.39
C PHE A 21 13.90 -10.22 8.10
N GLY A 22 12.67 -9.85 7.68
CA GLY A 22 12.47 -9.02 6.49
C GLY A 22 13.16 -7.66 6.56
N THR A 23 13.19 -7.04 7.74
CA THR A 23 13.93 -5.77 7.94
C THR A 23 15.44 -5.98 7.91
N ASP A 24 15.93 -7.07 8.51
CA ASP A 24 17.38 -7.33 8.62
C ASP A 24 18.02 -7.68 7.27
N MET A 25 17.25 -8.23 6.33
CA MET A 25 17.67 -8.52 4.94
C MET A 25 18.20 -7.28 4.21
N TYR A 26 17.68 -6.11 4.52
CA TYR A 26 18.02 -4.85 3.84
C TYR A 26 18.91 -3.92 4.67
N LYS A 27 19.55 -4.44 5.67
CA LYS A 27 20.45 -3.63 6.51
C LYS A 27 21.57 -3.02 5.68
N GLY A 28 21.66 -1.67 5.70
CA GLY A 28 22.63 -0.91 4.92
C GLY A 28 22.17 -0.57 3.49
N ASN A 29 20.95 -0.89 3.11
CA ASN A 29 20.37 -0.49 1.83
C ASN A 29 19.69 0.87 1.96
N ASP A 30 20.14 1.87 1.19
CA ASP A 30 19.67 3.27 1.27
C ASP A 30 18.31 3.50 0.59
N CYS A 31 17.85 2.54 -0.21
CA CYS A 31 16.57 2.59 -0.92
C CYS A 31 15.43 1.90 -0.14
N PHE A 32 15.79 0.98 0.75
CA PHE A 32 14.81 0.26 1.57
C PHE A 32 14.23 1.16 2.67
N VAL A 33 12.91 1.17 2.79
CA VAL A 33 12.17 1.83 3.87
C VAL A 33 11.52 0.74 4.73
N PRO A 34 12.00 0.55 5.97
CA PRO A 34 11.44 -0.46 6.84
C PRO A 34 9.99 -0.11 7.22
N PRO A 35 9.06 -1.07 7.17
CA PRO A 35 7.71 -0.86 7.69
C PRO A 35 7.74 -0.62 9.20
N LEU A 36 6.65 -0.05 9.74
CA LEU A 36 6.46 -0.02 11.19
C LEU A 36 6.24 -1.47 11.66
N ARG A 37 7.23 -2.00 12.40
CA ARG A 37 7.23 -3.41 12.84
C ARG A 37 5.99 -3.81 13.61
N MET A 38 5.41 -2.86 14.35
CA MET A 38 4.19 -3.13 15.11
C MET A 38 3.01 -3.35 14.17
N ASP A 39 2.94 -2.60 13.08
CA ASP A 39 1.86 -2.71 12.11
C ASP A 39 1.94 -4.04 11.35
N ASP A 40 3.12 -4.44 10.88
CA ASP A 40 3.32 -5.75 10.24
C ASP A 40 2.96 -6.92 11.19
N VAL A 41 3.38 -6.82 12.47
CA VAL A 41 3.02 -7.84 13.48
C VAL A 41 1.50 -7.88 13.70
N ASN A 42 0.84 -6.73 13.72
CA ASN A 42 -0.62 -6.65 13.85
C ASN A 42 -1.33 -7.21 12.61
N THR A 43 -0.84 -6.88 11.42
CA THR A 43 -1.37 -7.40 10.13
C THR A 43 -1.29 -8.93 10.07
N LEU A 44 -0.21 -9.52 10.57
CA LEU A 44 0.00 -10.97 10.58
C LEU A 44 -0.69 -11.69 11.76
N SER A 45 -1.27 -10.94 12.73
CA SER A 45 -1.87 -11.53 13.95
C SER A 45 -3.36 -11.81 13.78
N PRO A 46 -3.81 -13.08 13.89
CA PRO A 46 -5.23 -13.41 13.85
C PRO A 46 -6.06 -12.74 14.95
N ASP A 47 -5.44 -12.46 16.11
CA ASP A 47 -6.12 -11.83 17.24
C ASP A 47 -6.38 -10.33 17.02
N VAL A 48 -5.69 -9.70 16.05
CA VAL A 48 -5.71 -8.25 15.84
C VAL A 48 -6.31 -7.88 14.49
N ASN A 49 -5.92 -8.57 13.42
CA ASN A 49 -6.33 -8.23 12.06
C ASN A 49 -7.70 -8.84 11.71
N PRO A 50 -8.74 -8.02 11.50
CA PRO A 50 -10.07 -8.53 11.16
C PRO A 50 -10.13 -9.25 9.78
N ALA A 51 -9.12 -9.11 8.94
CA ALA A 51 -9.05 -9.81 7.66
C ALA A 51 -9.05 -11.35 7.83
N PHE A 52 -8.65 -11.88 8.99
CA PHE A 52 -8.72 -13.31 9.29
C PHE A 52 -10.14 -13.88 9.35
N GLU A 53 -11.17 -13.05 9.41
CA GLU A 53 -12.55 -13.51 9.22
C GLU A 53 -12.79 -14.05 7.80
N LEU A 54 -12.03 -13.53 6.83
CA LEU A 54 -12.16 -13.84 5.39
C LEU A 54 -10.95 -14.60 4.85
N CYS A 55 -9.85 -14.67 5.59
CA CYS A 55 -8.60 -15.23 5.13
C CYS A 55 -8.10 -16.35 6.04
N ASP A 56 -7.49 -17.36 5.42
CA ASP A 56 -6.63 -18.32 6.09
C ASP A 56 -5.19 -17.99 5.72
N ALA A 57 -4.27 -18.11 6.66
CA ALA A 57 -2.87 -17.85 6.38
C ALA A 57 -1.94 -18.81 7.14
N GLU A 58 -0.78 -19.08 6.56
CA GLU A 58 0.31 -19.80 7.20
C GLU A 58 1.65 -19.12 6.88
N TYR A 59 2.59 -19.18 7.83
CA TYR A 59 3.87 -18.49 7.74
C TYR A 59 5.00 -19.48 7.78
N PHE A 60 5.93 -19.37 6.85
CA PHE A 60 7.08 -20.25 6.72
C PHE A 60 8.37 -19.46 6.80
N MET A 61 9.38 -20.02 7.47
CA MET A 61 10.76 -19.54 7.41
C MET A 61 11.69 -20.64 7.01
N ALA A 62 12.64 -20.29 6.15
CA ALA A 62 13.75 -21.15 5.75
C ALA A 62 14.95 -20.92 6.66
N PHE A 63 15.60 -22.01 7.04
CA PHE A 63 16.81 -21.99 7.86
C PHE A 63 17.91 -22.80 7.19
N ARG A 64 19.14 -22.28 7.26
CA ARG A 64 20.36 -23.03 6.89
C ARG A 64 21.34 -22.90 8.05
N ASP A 65 21.81 -24.03 8.59
CA ASP A 65 22.69 -24.08 9.78
C ASP A 65 22.13 -23.35 10.99
N GLY A 66 20.82 -23.46 11.19
CA GLY A 66 20.11 -22.78 12.29
C GLY A 66 19.90 -21.27 12.12
N LYS A 67 20.40 -20.67 11.04
CA LYS A 67 20.20 -19.25 10.74
C LYS A 67 19.04 -19.06 9.78
N PRO A 68 18.17 -18.07 9.98
CA PRO A 68 17.09 -17.77 9.05
C PRO A 68 17.67 -17.20 7.76
N VAL A 69 17.21 -17.73 6.62
CA VAL A 69 17.66 -17.35 5.26
C VAL A 69 16.50 -16.97 4.34
N GLY A 70 15.25 -17.11 4.80
CA GLY A 70 14.10 -16.67 4.05
C GLY A 70 12.80 -16.77 4.86
N ARG A 71 11.77 -16.09 4.36
CA ARG A 71 10.39 -16.12 4.90
C ARG A 71 9.37 -15.99 3.78
N ILE A 72 8.16 -16.52 3.99
CA ILE A 72 7.00 -16.34 3.10
C ILE A 72 5.72 -16.50 3.90
N ALA A 73 4.69 -15.72 3.58
CA ALA A 73 3.32 -15.93 4.01
C ALA A 73 2.51 -16.52 2.86
N ALA A 74 1.80 -17.60 3.13
CA ALA A 74 0.77 -18.18 2.26
C ALA A 74 -0.60 -17.73 2.78
N ILE A 75 -1.46 -17.19 1.89
CA ILE A 75 -2.75 -16.60 2.27
C ILE A 75 -3.82 -17.11 1.30
N ILE A 76 -4.98 -17.52 1.81
CA ILE A 76 -6.17 -17.81 1.02
C ILE A 76 -7.26 -16.82 1.41
N HIS A 77 -7.70 -16.01 0.46
CA HIS A 77 -8.80 -15.06 0.67
C HIS A 77 -10.11 -15.72 0.21
N ARG A 78 -10.85 -16.34 1.14
CA ARG A 78 -12.06 -17.12 0.84
C ARG A 78 -13.11 -16.35 0.08
N LEU A 79 -13.48 -15.16 0.54
CA LEU A 79 -14.49 -14.32 -0.12
C LEU A 79 -14.07 -13.89 -1.54
N SER A 80 -12.78 -13.56 -1.74
CA SER A 80 -12.26 -13.23 -3.07
C SER A 80 -12.41 -14.43 -4.03
N ASN A 81 -12.05 -15.63 -3.57
CA ASN A 81 -12.15 -16.84 -4.35
C ASN A 81 -13.62 -17.17 -4.70
N GLU A 82 -14.52 -17.05 -3.72
CA GLU A 82 -15.96 -17.26 -3.94
C GLU A 82 -16.53 -16.28 -4.97
N GLN A 83 -16.29 -14.97 -4.79
CA GLN A 83 -16.83 -13.94 -5.67
C GLN A 83 -16.31 -14.05 -7.11
N ARG A 84 -15.09 -14.56 -7.32
CA ARG A 84 -14.47 -14.69 -8.64
C ARG A 84 -14.52 -16.09 -9.23
N GLY A 85 -15.08 -17.05 -8.49
CA GLY A 85 -15.10 -18.45 -8.91
C GLY A 85 -13.70 -19.04 -9.10
N LYS A 86 -12.74 -18.63 -8.26
CA LYS A 86 -11.33 -19.05 -8.34
C LYS A 86 -10.95 -19.98 -7.19
N LYS A 87 -9.88 -20.74 -7.39
CA LYS A 87 -9.17 -21.51 -6.37
C LYS A 87 -7.73 -21.00 -6.31
N GLU A 88 -7.56 -19.79 -5.81
CA GLU A 88 -6.30 -19.06 -5.85
C GLU A 88 -5.80 -18.74 -4.44
N MET A 89 -4.53 -19.05 -4.20
CA MET A 89 -3.82 -18.59 -3.01
C MET A 89 -2.94 -17.40 -3.33
N ARG A 90 -2.69 -16.56 -2.35
CA ARG A 90 -1.74 -15.45 -2.41
C ARG A 90 -0.45 -15.85 -1.71
N PHE A 91 0.69 -15.31 -2.17
CA PHE A 91 1.90 -15.22 -1.36
C PHE A 91 2.21 -13.75 -1.07
N GLY A 92 2.74 -13.49 0.14
CA GLY A 92 3.16 -12.15 0.54
C GLY A 92 4.25 -12.23 1.61
N PHE A 93 4.72 -11.09 2.11
CA PHE A 93 5.79 -11.03 3.13
C PHE A 93 6.98 -11.95 2.79
N VAL A 94 7.30 -12.03 1.50
CA VAL A 94 8.33 -12.91 0.97
C VAL A 94 9.67 -12.23 0.95
N GLU A 95 10.65 -12.85 1.62
CA GLU A 95 12.03 -12.38 1.68
C GLU A 95 12.96 -13.60 1.69
N PHE A 96 14.02 -13.58 0.88
CA PHE A 96 15.00 -14.65 0.83
C PHE A 96 16.35 -14.15 0.33
N ILE A 97 17.43 -14.82 0.72
CA ILE A 97 18.77 -14.56 0.19
C ILE A 97 18.81 -15.01 -1.28
N ASP A 98 19.75 -14.47 -2.07
CA ASP A 98 19.93 -14.85 -3.48
C ASP A 98 20.47 -16.30 -3.60
N ASP A 99 19.53 -17.26 -3.47
CA ASP A 99 19.81 -18.68 -3.42
C ASP A 99 18.60 -19.48 -3.92
N GLU A 100 18.79 -20.28 -4.95
CA GLU A 100 17.72 -21.04 -5.60
C GLU A 100 17.09 -22.08 -4.67
N GLU A 101 17.90 -22.81 -3.88
CA GLU A 101 17.42 -23.84 -2.95
C GLU A 101 16.49 -23.21 -1.88
N VAL A 102 16.86 -22.03 -1.35
CA VAL A 102 16.06 -21.30 -0.38
C VAL A 102 14.74 -20.84 -0.98
N CYS A 103 14.79 -20.23 -2.16
CA CYS A 103 13.61 -19.77 -2.88
C CYS A 103 12.65 -20.93 -3.16
N ASP A 104 13.17 -22.02 -3.74
CA ASP A 104 12.36 -23.19 -4.10
C ASP A 104 11.76 -23.86 -2.87
N ALA A 105 12.51 -24.01 -1.79
CA ALA A 105 12.01 -24.59 -0.55
C ALA A 105 10.84 -23.77 0.07
N LEU A 106 10.96 -22.44 0.09
CA LEU A 106 9.89 -21.56 0.60
C LEU A 106 8.62 -21.65 -0.25
N PHE A 107 8.76 -21.51 -1.56
CA PHE A 107 7.60 -21.56 -2.46
C PHE A 107 6.97 -22.96 -2.50
N ASN A 108 7.76 -24.03 -2.48
CA ASN A 108 7.24 -25.39 -2.41
C ASN A 108 6.43 -25.65 -1.13
N ALA A 109 6.88 -25.14 0.02
CA ALA A 109 6.13 -25.24 1.29
C ALA A 109 4.81 -24.47 1.22
N ALA A 110 4.83 -23.24 0.71
CA ALA A 110 3.61 -22.43 0.55
C ALA A 110 2.63 -23.08 -0.45
N ILE A 111 3.12 -23.58 -1.57
CA ILE A 111 2.32 -24.27 -2.60
C ILE A 111 1.73 -25.58 -2.05
N ALA A 112 2.50 -26.38 -1.31
CA ALA A 112 2.00 -27.61 -0.68
C ALA A 112 0.83 -27.29 0.25
N TRP A 113 0.96 -26.28 1.12
CA TRP A 113 -0.10 -25.82 2.02
C TRP A 113 -1.37 -25.37 1.25
N GLY A 114 -1.19 -24.69 0.10
CA GLY A 114 -2.30 -24.28 -0.77
C GLY A 114 -3.00 -25.46 -1.43
N LYS A 115 -2.24 -26.41 -1.99
CA LYS A 115 -2.77 -27.63 -2.62
C LYS A 115 -3.59 -28.49 -1.66
N GLU A 116 -3.11 -28.66 -0.42
CA GLU A 116 -3.86 -29.37 0.63
C GLU A 116 -5.24 -28.74 0.92
N ARG A 117 -5.41 -27.45 0.57
CA ARG A 117 -6.66 -26.67 0.70
C ARG A 117 -7.40 -26.49 -0.62
N GLY A 118 -7.02 -27.24 -1.64
CA GLY A 118 -7.67 -27.27 -2.94
C GLY A 118 -7.39 -26.06 -3.82
N MET A 119 -6.31 -25.31 -3.58
CA MET A 119 -5.90 -24.22 -4.48
C MET A 119 -5.23 -24.75 -5.74
N GLU A 120 -5.52 -24.11 -6.87
CA GLU A 120 -5.03 -24.49 -8.21
C GLU A 120 -4.07 -23.44 -8.79
N THR A 121 -4.05 -22.23 -8.22
CA THR A 121 -3.17 -21.14 -8.65
C THR A 121 -2.59 -20.41 -7.46
N ILE A 122 -1.39 -19.80 -7.67
CA ILE A 122 -0.73 -18.92 -6.71
C ILE A 122 -0.44 -17.57 -7.36
N ILE A 123 -0.67 -16.49 -6.62
CA ILE A 123 -0.45 -15.10 -7.06
C ILE A 123 0.20 -14.28 -5.95
N GLY A 124 1.02 -13.28 -6.33
CA GLY A 124 1.60 -12.33 -5.38
C GLY A 124 2.85 -11.61 -5.90
N PRO A 125 3.54 -10.87 -5.03
CA PRO A 125 3.19 -10.68 -3.62
C PRO A 125 1.94 -9.81 -3.42
N LEU A 126 1.03 -10.28 -2.58
CA LEU A 126 -0.21 -9.61 -2.18
C LEU A 126 -0.45 -9.88 -0.68
N GLY A 127 -1.10 -8.93 -0.01
CA GLY A 127 -1.51 -9.08 1.38
C GLY A 127 -2.90 -9.68 1.57
N PHE A 128 -3.46 -9.44 2.74
CA PHE A 128 -4.83 -9.87 3.12
C PHE A 128 -5.89 -9.01 2.43
N SER A 129 -5.60 -7.73 2.18
CA SER A 129 -6.48 -6.77 1.53
C SER A 129 -5.66 -5.76 0.73
N ASP A 130 -6.31 -4.92 -0.07
CA ASP A 130 -5.69 -3.82 -0.81
C ASP A 130 -5.15 -2.69 0.09
N MET A 131 -5.32 -2.80 1.41
CA MET A 131 -4.68 -1.90 2.37
C MET A 131 -3.28 -2.39 2.77
N ASP A 132 -2.89 -3.57 2.33
CA ASP A 132 -1.56 -4.15 2.54
C ASP A 132 -0.65 -3.91 1.33
N TYR A 133 0.61 -4.30 1.46
CA TYR A 133 1.59 -4.15 0.39
C TYR A 133 1.32 -5.05 -0.80
N GLU A 134 1.45 -4.50 -2.01
CA GLU A 134 1.23 -5.20 -3.26
C GLU A 134 2.40 -5.05 -4.24
N GLY A 135 2.66 -6.11 -4.98
CA GLY A 135 3.57 -6.11 -6.12
C GLY A 135 5.05 -6.11 -5.73
N MET A 136 5.80 -7.00 -6.37
CA MET A 136 7.26 -7.08 -6.33
C MET A 136 7.88 -5.99 -7.19
N LEU A 137 8.87 -5.26 -6.68
CA LEU A 137 9.61 -4.27 -7.46
C LEU A 137 10.33 -4.95 -8.62
N VAL A 138 10.12 -4.46 -9.85
CA VAL A 138 10.76 -4.95 -11.08
C VAL A 138 11.56 -3.88 -11.82
N GLU A 139 11.28 -2.58 -11.57
CA GLU A 139 12.05 -1.44 -12.06
C GLU A 139 12.18 -0.40 -10.94
N GLY A 140 13.28 0.37 -10.92
CA GLY A 140 13.51 1.43 -9.95
C GLY A 140 14.17 0.95 -8.65
N PHE A 141 15.02 -0.06 -8.71
CA PHE A 141 15.72 -0.63 -7.53
C PHE A 141 16.67 0.36 -6.84
N ASN A 142 17.05 1.44 -7.52
CA ASN A 142 17.87 2.53 -7.01
C ASN A 142 17.04 3.73 -6.49
N GLU A 143 15.74 3.62 -6.50
CA GLU A 143 14.83 4.65 -6.00
C GLU A 143 14.45 4.37 -4.54
N LEU A 144 14.27 5.44 -3.76
CA LEU A 144 13.81 5.32 -2.39
C LEU A 144 12.36 4.79 -2.37
N SER A 145 12.11 3.74 -1.58
CA SER A 145 10.76 3.25 -1.35
C SER A 145 9.92 4.23 -0.53
N THR A 146 8.61 4.08 -0.58
CA THR A 146 7.70 4.77 0.34
C THR A 146 7.29 3.86 1.50
N MET A 147 6.60 4.42 2.48
CA MET A 147 6.07 3.64 3.60
C MET A 147 4.98 2.64 3.19
N ALA A 148 4.38 2.84 2.03
CA ALA A 148 3.25 2.05 1.52
C ALA A 148 3.66 0.97 0.52
N THR A 149 4.95 0.78 0.26
CA THR A 149 5.42 -0.09 -0.82
C THR A 149 6.52 -1.05 -0.38
N ILE A 150 6.55 -2.23 -0.99
CA ILE A 150 7.61 -3.23 -0.80
C ILE A 150 8.90 -2.75 -1.51
N TYR A 151 10.05 -3.00 -0.90
CA TYR A 151 11.33 -3.01 -1.59
C TYR A 151 11.84 -4.45 -1.67
N ASN A 152 12.45 -4.82 -2.78
CA ASN A 152 13.15 -6.10 -2.94
C ASN A 152 14.37 -5.90 -3.85
N TYR A 153 15.34 -6.82 -3.73
CA TYR A 153 16.52 -6.83 -4.59
C TYR A 153 16.20 -7.27 -6.02
N PRO A 154 17.05 -6.91 -7.02
CA PRO A 154 16.83 -7.26 -8.44
C PRO A 154 16.81 -8.77 -8.75
N TYR A 155 17.29 -9.62 -7.85
CA TYR A 155 17.28 -11.08 -8.06
C TYR A 155 15.89 -11.70 -7.83
N TYR A 156 14.99 -11.04 -7.07
CA TYR A 156 13.65 -11.57 -6.78
C TYR A 156 12.83 -11.88 -8.05
N PRO A 157 12.62 -10.93 -8.98
CA PRO A 157 11.87 -11.21 -10.20
C PRO A 157 12.53 -12.29 -11.07
N LYS A 158 13.87 -12.39 -11.07
CA LYS A 158 14.59 -13.45 -11.80
C LYS A 158 14.27 -14.83 -11.24
N HIS A 159 14.21 -14.99 -9.92
CA HIS A 159 13.78 -16.24 -9.30
C HIS A 159 12.31 -16.57 -9.62
N MET A 160 11.42 -15.56 -9.67
CA MET A 160 10.03 -15.79 -10.05
C MET A 160 9.93 -16.32 -11.48
N GLU A 161 10.62 -15.69 -12.43
CA GLU A 161 10.66 -16.13 -13.83
C GLU A 161 11.26 -17.52 -13.96
N ARG A 162 12.39 -17.80 -13.27
CA ARG A 162 13.02 -19.13 -13.23
C ARG A 162 12.05 -20.22 -12.74
N MET A 163 11.23 -19.89 -11.74
CA MET A 163 10.22 -20.81 -11.19
C MET A 163 8.95 -20.92 -12.05
N GLY A 164 8.90 -20.27 -13.22
CA GLY A 164 7.76 -20.32 -14.15
C GLY A 164 6.57 -19.46 -13.73
N PHE A 165 6.80 -18.43 -12.90
CA PHE A 165 5.80 -17.43 -12.65
C PHE A 165 5.71 -16.43 -13.81
N GLU A 166 4.50 -16.00 -14.13
CA GLU A 166 4.19 -15.05 -15.19
C GLU A 166 3.58 -13.77 -14.63
N LYS A 167 3.65 -12.69 -15.40
CA LYS A 167 2.99 -11.42 -15.08
C LYS A 167 1.47 -11.60 -14.96
N ARG A 168 0.89 -11.11 -13.87
CA ARG A 168 -0.56 -11.03 -13.67
C ARG A 168 -1.07 -9.59 -13.73
N ALA A 169 -0.37 -8.68 -13.08
CA ALA A 169 -0.63 -7.25 -13.14
C ALA A 169 0.65 -6.47 -12.86
N ASP A 170 0.74 -5.27 -13.41
CA ASP A 170 1.78 -4.31 -13.06
C ASP A 170 1.14 -3.05 -12.48
N TRP A 171 1.87 -2.42 -11.55
CA TRP A 171 1.64 -1.08 -11.06
C TRP A 171 2.84 -0.21 -11.41
N VAL A 172 2.56 1.07 -11.68
CA VAL A 172 3.58 2.10 -11.93
C VAL A 172 3.49 3.18 -10.86
N GLU A 173 4.62 3.77 -10.52
CA GLU A 173 4.71 4.87 -9.56
C GLU A 173 5.35 6.08 -10.23
N PHE A 174 4.80 7.26 -9.95
CA PHE A 174 5.24 8.52 -10.50
C PHE A 174 5.77 9.44 -9.41
N GLN A 175 6.88 10.10 -9.72
CA GLN A 175 7.34 11.26 -8.97
C GLN A 175 7.01 12.52 -9.76
N MET A 176 6.40 13.48 -9.10
CA MET A 176 5.99 14.76 -9.68
C MET A 176 6.72 15.90 -9.01
N THR A 177 7.11 16.89 -9.77
CA THR A 177 7.53 18.19 -9.23
C THR A 177 6.29 18.96 -8.77
N VAL A 178 6.30 19.43 -7.53
CA VAL A 178 5.24 20.31 -7.02
C VAL A 178 5.31 21.64 -7.75
N PRO A 179 4.26 22.08 -8.47
CA PRO A 179 4.31 23.30 -9.24
C PRO A 179 4.31 24.55 -8.35
N ASP A 180 4.95 25.64 -8.82
CA ASP A 180 4.96 26.94 -8.14
C ASP A 180 3.58 27.61 -8.11
N ALA A 181 2.70 27.26 -9.04
CA ALA A 181 1.32 27.71 -9.08
C ALA A 181 0.40 26.56 -9.53
N ILE A 182 -0.85 26.60 -9.09
CA ILE A 182 -1.86 25.64 -9.57
C ILE A 182 -2.03 25.88 -11.09
N PRO A 183 -1.92 24.82 -11.94
CA PRO A 183 -2.11 24.99 -13.38
C PRO A 183 -3.49 25.61 -13.69
N GLU A 184 -3.54 26.62 -14.53
CA GLU A 184 -4.77 27.38 -14.85
C GLU A 184 -5.91 26.48 -15.32
N LYS A 185 -5.58 25.42 -16.06
CA LYS A 185 -6.56 24.43 -16.49
C LYS A 185 -7.26 23.76 -15.32
N HIS A 186 -6.52 23.41 -14.25
CA HIS A 186 -7.12 22.80 -13.04
C HIS A 186 -8.00 23.80 -12.31
N GLN A 187 -7.58 25.06 -12.17
CA GLN A 187 -8.40 26.09 -11.55
C GLN A 187 -9.72 26.28 -12.30
N ARG A 188 -9.65 26.40 -13.64
CA ARG A 188 -10.84 26.55 -14.50
C ARG A 188 -11.77 25.34 -14.40
N ILE A 189 -11.24 24.12 -14.47
CA ILE A 189 -12.03 22.89 -14.36
C ILE A 189 -12.68 22.80 -12.98
N ALA A 190 -11.95 23.10 -11.91
CA ALA A 190 -12.47 23.09 -10.56
C ALA A 190 -13.69 24.00 -10.39
N GLU A 191 -13.62 25.24 -10.92
CA GLU A 191 -14.75 26.18 -10.85
C GLU A 191 -15.96 25.73 -11.68
N ILE A 192 -15.73 25.12 -12.85
CA ILE A 192 -16.81 24.55 -13.67
C ILE A 192 -17.49 23.39 -12.93
N VAL A 193 -16.70 22.49 -12.34
CA VAL A 193 -17.19 21.29 -11.67
C VAL A 193 -17.97 21.65 -10.39
N LYS A 194 -17.47 22.61 -9.59
CA LYS A 194 -18.18 23.14 -8.43
C LYS A 194 -19.56 23.63 -8.81
N LYS A 195 -19.65 24.50 -9.83
CA LYS A 195 -20.92 25.07 -10.27
C LYS A 195 -21.87 24.04 -10.89
N LYS A 196 -21.32 23.18 -11.76
CA LYS A 196 -22.14 22.22 -12.54
C LYS A 196 -22.76 21.14 -11.68
N TYR A 197 -22.02 20.66 -10.68
CA TYR A 197 -22.45 19.51 -9.86
C TYR A 197 -22.75 19.88 -8.40
N GLY A 198 -22.69 21.17 -8.04
CA GLY A 198 -22.92 21.61 -6.66
C GLY A 198 -21.89 21.07 -5.67
N LEU A 199 -20.64 20.84 -6.13
CA LEU A 199 -19.61 20.25 -5.29
C LEU A 199 -18.84 21.34 -4.52
N HIS A 200 -18.41 20.98 -3.31
CA HIS A 200 -17.52 21.82 -2.50
C HIS A 200 -16.48 20.97 -1.78
N VAL A 201 -15.37 21.61 -1.39
CA VAL A 201 -14.35 20.98 -0.54
C VAL A 201 -14.63 21.37 0.91
N GLU A 202 -14.81 20.37 1.76
CA GLU A 202 -14.96 20.54 3.21
C GLU A 202 -13.60 20.38 3.89
N LYS A 203 -13.15 21.42 4.62
CA LYS A 203 -11.92 21.39 5.43
C LYS A 203 -12.24 21.13 6.89
N TYR A 204 -11.44 20.30 7.51
CA TYR A 204 -11.60 19.90 8.90
C TYR A 204 -10.43 20.37 9.75
N THR A 205 -10.74 20.94 10.91
CA THR A 205 -9.76 21.32 11.94
C THR A 205 -9.84 20.42 13.17
N ASN A 206 -10.90 19.62 13.28
CA ASN A 206 -11.14 18.75 14.42
C ASN A 206 -11.15 17.28 13.98
N ARG A 207 -10.19 16.52 14.49
CA ARG A 207 -10.02 15.10 14.16
C ARG A 207 -11.20 14.21 14.57
N LYS A 208 -11.84 14.52 15.72
CA LYS A 208 -13.05 13.80 16.16
C LYS A 208 -14.20 14.02 15.18
N LYS A 209 -14.32 15.25 14.62
CA LYS A 209 -15.32 15.56 13.60
C LYS A 209 -15.06 14.75 12.32
N VAL A 210 -13.81 14.64 11.86
CA VAL A 210 -13.44 13.80 10.70
C VAL A 210 -13.82 12.34 10.94
N VAL A 211 -13.44 11.76 12.06
CA VAL A 211 -13.77 10.35 12.36
C VAL A 211 -15.27 10.12 12.33
N ARG A 212 -16.07 11.04 12.93
CA ARG A 212 -17.52 10.91 12.99
C ARG A 212 -18.22 11.10 11.63
N GLU A 213 -17.79 12.09 10.83
CA GLU A 213 -18.51 12.53 9.62
C GLU A 213 -17.93 11.94 8.33
N VAL A 214 -16.66 11.58 8.34
CA VAL A 214 -15.95 11.10 7.15
C VAL A 214 -15.47 9.66 7.32
N GLY A 215 -15.28 9.19 8.54
CA GLY A 215 -14.65 7.89 8.81
C GLY A 215 -15.29 6.74 8.05
N ARG A 216 -16.56 6.50 8.26
CA ARG A 216 -17.30 5.44 7.55
C ARG A 216 -17.48 5.77 6.06
N PRO A 217 -18.00 6.97 5.67
CA PRO A 217 -18.16 7.34 4.27
C PRO A 217 -16.89 7.25 3.43
N PHE A 218 -15.72 7.48 4.02
CA PHE A 218 -14.43 7.35 3.37
C PHE A 218 -14.17 5.92 2.87
N PHE A 219 -14.38 4.91 3.71
CA PHE A 219 -14.14 3.52 3.33
C PHE A 219 -15.29 2.95 2.49
N ASP A 220 -16.51 3.41 2.67
CA ASP A 220 -17.62 3.07 1.79
C ASP A 220 -17.35 3.57 0.37
N LEU A 221 -16.81 4.80 0.23
CA LEU A 221 -16.37 5.35 -1.06
C LEU A 221 -15.22 4.53 -1.68
N ILE A 222 -14.26 4.06 -0.88
CA ILE A 222 -13.20 3.16 -1.39
C ILE A 222 -13.82 1.86 -1.91
N ASN A 223 -14.70 1.24 -1.14
CA ASN A 223 -15.40 0.02 -1.53
C ASN A 223 -16.15 0.16 -2.86
N GLU A 224 -16.67 1.34 -3.14
CA GLU A 224 -17.37 1.65 -4.38
C GLU A 224 -16.43 1.99 -5.52
N ALA A 225 -15.47 2.89 -5.28
CA ALA A 225 -14.56 3.39 -6.30
C ALA A 225 -13.57 2.34 -6.81
N TYR A 226 -13.15 1.41 -5.92
CA TYR A 226 -12.14 0.39 -6.22
C TYR A 226 -12.73 -0.97 -6.60
N ALA A 227 -14.04 -1.12 -6.60
CA ALA A 227 -14.72 -2.40 -6.85
C ALA A 227 -14.30 -3.14 -8.13
N LYS A 228 -13.76 -2.43 -9.13
CA LYS A 228 -13.31 -2.98 -10.42
C LYS A 228 -11.78 -3.12 -10.52
N LEU A 229 -11.03 -2.76 -9.49
CA LEU A 229 -9.59 -2.89 -9.52
C LEU A 229 -9.15 -4.35 -9.39
N PHE A 230 -7.92 -4.60 -9.82
CA PHE A 230 -7.32 -5.92 -9.79
C PHE A 230 -7.29 -6.47 -8.35
N GLU A 231 -7.83 -7.67 -8.16
CA GLU A 231 -7.91 -8.39 -6.88
C GLU A 231 -8.59 -7.64 -5.71
N PHE A 232 -9.14 -6.44 -5.93
CA PHE A 232 -9.85 -5.70 -4.88
C PHE A 232 -11.02 -6.52 -4.31
N THR A 233 -11.11 -6.59 -3.01
CA THR A 233 -12.24 -7.19 -2.29
C THR A 233 -12.80 -6.17 -1.31
N LYS A 234 -14.12 -5.99 -1.33
CA LYS A 234 -14.81 -5.03 -0.44
C LYS A 234 -14.45 -5.29 1.02
N LEU A 235 -14.10 -4.23 1.71
CA LEU A 235 -13.84 -4.24 3.14
C LEU A 235 -15.15 -4.50 3.90
N THR A 236 -15.08 -5.37 4.90
CA THR A 236 -16.18 -5.61 5.83
C THR A 236 -16.34 -4.45 6.81
N ASP A 237 -17.49 -4.36 7.48
CA ASP A 237 -17.74 -3.35 8.52
C ASP A 237 -16.67 -3.38 9.62
N ARG A 238 -16.25 -4.57 10.04
CA ARG A 238 -15.20 -4.73 11.06
C ARG A 238 -13.83 -4.28 10.58
N GLN A 239 -13.48 -4.52 9.31
CA GLN A 239 -12.27 -3.99 8.71
C GLN A 239 -12.32 -2.46 8.62
N ILE A 240 -13.46 -1.90 8.20
CA ILE A 240 -13.66 -0.45 8.14
C ILE A 240 -13.47 0.17 9.52
N ASP A 241 -14.12 -0.34 10.56
CA ASP A 241 -13.99 0.16 11.93
C ASP A 241 -12.54 0.09 12.44
N TYR A 242 -11.83 -0.99 12.09
CA TYR A 242 -10.41 -1.16 12.41
C TYR A 242 -9.56 -0.11 11.70
N TYR A 243 -9.73 0.10 10.38
CA TYR A 243 -8.95 1.05 9.60
C TYR A 243 -9.27 2.52 9.95
N VAL A 244 -10.54 2.84 10.23
CA VAL A 244 -10.93 4.17 10.77
C VAL A 244 -10.14 4.46 12.06
N LYS A 245 -10.05 3.49 12.95
CA LYS A 245 -9.38 3.64 14.25
C LYS A 245 -7.88 3.86 14.12
N ILE A 246 -7.20 3.19 13.18
CA ILE A 246 -5.75 3.28 13.03
C ILE A 246 -5.31 4.38 12.06
N TYR A 247 -5.92 4.50 10.88
CA TYR A 247 -5.44 5.42 9.84
C TYR A 247 -5.92 6.86 10.04
N LEU A 248 -7.21 7.10 10.34
CA LEU A 248 -7.70 8.47 10.43
C LEU A 248 -7.12 9.26 11.62
N ARG A 249 -6.56 8.56 12.61
CA ARG A 249 -5.84 9.21 13.71
C ARG A 249 -4.48 9.77 13.33
N LEU A 250 -3.89 9.25 12.26
CA LEU A 250 -2.55 9.63 11.81
C LEU A 250 -2.58 10.72 10.73
N LEU A 251 -3.74 11.02 10.14
CA LEU A 251 -3.85 11.99 9.06
C LEU A 251 -3.47 13.41 9.51
N ARG A 252 -2.81 14.14 8.63
CA ARG A 252 -2.74 15.60 8.68
C ARG A 252 -4.01 16.16 8.05
N LEU A 253 -4.82 16.88 8.84
CA LEU A 253 -6.14 17.35 8.41
C LEU A 253 -6.06 18.37 7.26
N ASP A 254 -5.00 19.13 7.19
CA ASP A 254 -4.73 20.08 6.10
C ASP A 254 -4.32 19.39 4.78
N LEU A 255 -3.80 18.16 4.85
CA LEU A 255 -3.48 17.31 3.71
C LEU A 255 -4.57 16.27 3.39
N LEU A 256 -5.74 16.40 4.03
CA LEU A 256 -6.95 15.66 3.72
C LEU A 256 -7.90 16.57 2.93
N CYS A 257 -8.20 16.19 1.70
CA CYS A 257 -9.24 16.80 0.88
C CYS A 257 -10.50 15.94 0.92
N VAL A 258 -11.63 16.52 1.31
CA VAL A 258 -12.94 15.86 1.29
C VAL A 258 -13.87 16.65 0.39
N ILE A 259 -14.35 16.05 -0.68
CA ILE A 259 -15.26 16.66 -1.63
C ILE A 259 -16.67 16.17 -1.30
N LYS A 260 -17.60 17.10 -1.16
CA LYS A 260 -19.01 16.83 -0.89
C LYS A 260 -19.92 17.45 -1.94
N ASP A 261 -21.10 16.87 -2.07
CA ASP A 261 -22.19 17.45 -2.88
C ASP A 261 -23.08 18.41 -2.07
N SER A 262 -24.13 18.93 -2.70
CA SER A 262 -25.14 19.80 -2.06
C SER A 262 -25.92 19.13 -0.94
N ASN A 263 -25.94 17.80 -0.87
CA ASN A 263 -26.58 17.03 0.21
C ASN A 263 -25.60 16.69 1.34
N ASN A 264 -24.37 17.20 1.28
CA ASN A 264 -23.26 16.86 2.18
C ASN A 264 -22.80 15.39 2.10
N GLU A 265 -23.11 14.68 1.01
CA GLU A 265 -22.61 13.36 0.77
C GLU A 265 -21.13 13.41 0.35
N VAL A 266 -20.30 12.48 0.81
CA VAL A 266 -18.89 12.39 0.42
C VAL A 266 -18.79 11.81 -0.98
N ILE A 267 -18.34 12.64 -1.94
CA ILE A 267 -18.20 12.30 -3.36
C ILE A 267 -16.77 11.95 -3.73
N GLY A 268 -15.82 12.53 -3.02
CA GLY A 268 -14.41 12.29 -3.28
C GLY A 268 -13.53 12.56 -2.07
N VAL A 269 -12.43 11.85 -2.01
CA VAL A 269 -11.40 12.04 -0.98
C VAL A 269 -10.02 11.98 -1.60
N GLY A 270 -9.09 12.76 -1.05
CA GLY A 270 -7.68 12.69 -1.35
C GLY A 270 -6.88 12.78 -0.05
N VAL A 271 -5.94 11.88 0.12
CA VAL A 271 -5.08 11.80 1.31
C VAL A 271 -3.64 11.91 0.90
N ALA A 272 -2.93 12.87 1.46
CA ALA A 272 -1.50 13.01 1.33
C ALA A 272 -0.85 13.11 2.72
N LEU A 273 0.39 12.67 2.82
CA LEU A 273 1.22 12.80 4.04
C LEU A 273 2.62 13.25 3.68
N PRO A 274 3.28 14.05 4.54
CA PRO A 274 4.73 14.24 4.42
C PRO A 274 5.42 12.88 4.37
N SER A 275 6.36 12.67 3.46
CA SER A 275 7.03 11.38 3.33
C SER A 275 7.70 10.98 4.64
N LEU A 276 7.36 9.79 5.13
CA LEU A 276 7.92 9.21 6.34
C LEU A 276 9.13 8.32 6.07
N SER A 277 9.52 8.15 4.81
CA SER A 277 10.55 7.21 4.38
C SER A 277 11.87 7.39 5.14
N ARG A 278 12.41 8.59 5.17
CA ARG A 278 13.67 8.87 5.89
C ARG A 278 13.55 8.75 7.42
N ALA A 279 12.37 9.05 7.96
CA ALA A 279 12.11 8.88 9.40
C ALA A 279 12.03 7.39 9.78
N LEU A 280 11.41 6.56 8.95
CA LEU A 280 11.35 5.12 9.11
C LEU A 280 12.72 4.47 8.98
N GLN A 281 13.54 4.91 8.03
CA GLN A 281 14.94 4.47 7.93
C GLN A 281 15.72 4.75 9.22
N LYS A 282 15.66 6.00 9.74
CA LYS A 282 16.35 6.40 10.98
C LYS A 282 15.87 5.64 12.21
N SER A 283 14.59 5.29 12.25
CA SER A 283 14.01 4.52 13.36
C SER A 283 14.13 3.00 13.18
N HIS A 284 14.61 2.52 12.02
CA HIS A 284 14.57 1.10 11.63
C HIS A 284 13.19 0.46 11.83
N GLY A 285 12.11 1.21 11.52
CA GLY A 285 10.73 0.79 11.69
C GLY A 285 10.28 0.62 13.14
N ARG A 286 11.04 1.13 14.13
CA ARG A 286 10.70 1.02 15.56
C ARG A 286 10.14 2.34 16.08
N MET A 287 9.09 2.27 16.89
CA MET A 287 8.56 3.46 17.58
C MET A 287 9.42 3.88 18.77
N LEU A 288 9.94 2.92 19.53
CA LEU A 288 10.73 3.16 20.74
C LEU A 288 12.21 2.81 20.51
N PRO A 289 13.16 3.51 21.18
CA PRO A 289 12.92 4.61 22.13
C PRO A 289 12.65 5.96 21.46
N PHE A 290 13.22 6.27 20.29
CA PHE A 290 13.15 7.60 19.65
C PHE A 290 12.48 7.62 18.27
N GLY A 291 11.97 6.48 17.78
CA GLY A 291 11.35 6.42 16.45
C GLY A 291 10.12 7.32 16.33
N TRP A 292 9.29 7.38 17.37
CA TRP A 292 8.14 8.30 17.42
C TRP A 292 8.54 9.76 17.20
N TRP A 293 9.71 10.18 17.67
CA TRP A 293 10.22 11.54 17.49
C TRP A 293 10.60 11.81 16.03
N HIS A 294 11.27 10.85 15.36
CA HIS A 294 11.61 10.97 13.95
C HIS A 294 10.35 11.08 13.10
N LEU A 295 9.35 10.26 13.38
CA LEU A 295 8.05 10.30 12.67
C LEU A 295 7.31 11.61 12.93
N MET A 296 7.24 12.07 14.18
CA MET A 296 6.60 13.34 14.54
C MET A 296 7.31 14.52 13.85
N ARG A 297 8.64 14.52 13.80
CA ARG A 297 9.39 15.56 13.07
C ARG A 297 9.06 15.57 11.59
N ALA A 298 9.01 14.41 10.94
CA ALA A 298 8.65 14.31 9.53
C ALA A 298 7.23 14.82 9.28
N MET A 299 6.29 14.51 10.18
CA MET A 299 4.89 14.90 10.06
C MET A 299 4.62 16.39 10.25
N TYR A 300 5.35 17.06 11.16
CA TYR A 300 4.92 18.39 11.63
C TYR A 300 5.98 19.50 11.53
N PHE A 301 7.23 19.18 11.26
CA PHE A 301 8.33 20.18 11.31
C PHE A 301 8.96 20.48 9.92
N ASN A 302 8.29 20.14 8.84
CA ASN A 302 8.73 20.41 7.46
C ASN A 302 10.20 19.99 7.18
N VAL A 303 10.58 18.82 7.65
CA VAL A 303 11.95 18.28 7.49
C VAL A 303 12.09 17.36 6.27
N THR A 304 11.01 17.15 5.51
CA THR A 304 11.00 16.42 4.25
C THR A 304 10.58 17.37 3.13
N ASP A 305 11.16 17.18 1.96
CA ASP A 305 10.81 17.90 0.74
C ASP A 305 9.85 17.12 -0.16
N THR A 306 9.38 15.98 0.29
CA THR A 306 8.54 15.06 -0.46
C THR A 306 7.22 14.81 0.29
N VAL A 307 6.12 14.77 -0.44
CA VAL A 307 4.79 14.38 0.03
C VAL A 307 4.37 13.08 -0.66
N ASP A 308 3.89 12.11 0.11
CA ASP A 308 3.34 10.85 -0.41
C ASP A 308 1.84 11.01 -0.66
N LEU A 309 1.37 10.76 -1.88
CA LEU A 309 -0.04 10.76 -2.27
C LEU A 309 -0.61 9.36 -1.99
N LEU A 310 -1.16 9.17 -0.79
CA LEU A 310 -1.48 7.82 -0.31
C LEU A 310 -2.73 7.24 -0.93
N LEU A 311 -3.77 8.07 -1.15
CA LEU A 311 -5.05 7.57 -1.60
C LEU A 311 -5.87 8.65 -2.26
N VAL A 312 -6.54 8.26 -3.33
CA VAL A 312 -7.54 9.05 -4.02
C VAL A 312 -8.74 8.15 -4.34
N ALA A 313 -9.94 8.56 -3.95
CA ALA A 313 -11.18 7.91 -4.34
C ALA A 313 -12.21 8.95 -4.77
N ILE A 314 -12.91 8.68 -5.85
CA ILE A 314 -14.02 9.50 -6.37
C ILE A 314 -15.15 8.54 -6.75
N LYS A 315 -16.38 8.85 -6.34
CA LYS A 315 -17.56 8.06 -6.69
C LYS A 315 -17.60 7.77 -8.20
N PRO A 316 -17.95 6.52 -8.62
CA PRO A 316 -17.93 6.11 -10.02
C PRO A 316 -18.67 7.05 -10.97
N GLU A 317 -19.83 7.57 -10.53
CA GLU A 317 -20.64 8.51 -11.31
C GLU A 317 -20.00 9.88 -11.54
N TYR A 318 -19.01 10.25 -10.72
CA TYR A 318 -18.25 11.50 -10.84
C TYR A 318 -16.88 11.33 -11.47
N GLN A 319 -16.44 10.09 -11.70
CA GLN A 319 -15.18 9.81 -12.40
C GLN A 319 -15.21 10.34 -13.84
N SER A 320 -14.08 10.74 -14.37
CA SER A 320 -13.92 11.33 -15.72
C SER A 320 -14.69 12.65 -15.94
N LYS A 321 -15.24 13.26 -14.89
CA LYS A 321 -15.95 14.55 -14.94
C LYS A 321 -15.09 15.74 -14.47
N GLY A 322 -13.79 15.54 -14.27
CA GLY A 322 -12.86 16.58 -13.83
C GLY A 322 -12.86 16.85 -12.34
N VAL A 323 -13.54 16.04 -11.51
CA VAL A 323 -13.63 16.23 -10.05
C VAL A 323 -12.25 16.18 -9.37
N ASN A 324 -11.30 15.45 -9.93
CA ASN A 324 -9.92 15.42 -9.44
C ASN A 324 -9.24 16.81 -9.45
N ALA A 325 -9.69 17.76 -10.28
CA ALA A 325 -9.20 19.13 -10.23
C ALA A 325 -9.44 19.80 -8.87
N LEU A 326 -10.51 19.41 -8.15
CA LEU A 326 -10.77 19.90 -6.79
C LEU A 326 -9.71 19.42 -5.80
N LEU A 327 -9.21 18.19 -5.95
CA LEU A 327 -8.14 17.66 -5.12
C LEU A 327 -6.85 18.46 -5.30
N PHE A 328 -6.46 18.72 -6.55
CA PHE A 328 -5.25 19.48 -6.84
C PHE A 328 -5.36 20.95 -6.40
N THR A 329 -6.49 21.58 -6.64
CA THR A 329 -6.69 22.99 -6.23
C THR A 329 -6.75 23.16 -4.72
N ASP A 330 -7.13 22.13 -3.97
CA ASP A 330 -7.13 22.14 -2.50
C ASP A 330 -5.75 21.81 -1.93
N LEU A 331 -5.05 20.77 -2.45
CA LEU A 331 -3.85 20.23 -1.82
C LEU A 331 -2.56 20.95 -2.23
N ILE A 332 -2.41 21.39 -3.49
CA ILE A 332 -1.18 22.05 -3.97
C ILE A 332 -0.80 23.26 -3.11
N PRO A 333 -1.69 24.17 -2.70
CA PRO A 333 -1.34 25.28 -1.82
C PRO A 333 -0.71 24.85 -0.48
N TYR A 334 -1.14 23.70 0.06
CA TYR A 334 -0.53 23.14 1.27
C TYR A 334 0.83 22.53 0.98
N PHE A 335 1.02 21.89 -0.19
CA PHE A 335 2.32 21.38 -0.59
C PHE A 335 3.35 22.51 -0.68
N GLN A 336 2.99 23.61 -1.31
CA GLN A 336 3.80 24.82 -1.41
C GLN A 336 4.09 25.44 -0.02
N LYS A 337 3.05 25.60 0.80
CA LYS A 337 3.16 26.14 2.17
C LYS A 337 4.14 25.34 3.03
N TYR A 338 4.21 24.01 2.86
CA TYR A 338 5.11 23.15 3.62
C TYR A 338 6.46 22.94 2.96
N GLY A 339 6.70 23.55 1.79
CA GLY A 339 7.98 23.49 1.08
C GLY A 339 8.28 22.15 0.43
N PHE A 340 7.23 21.35 0.14
CA PHE A 340 7.42 20.13 -0.63
C PHE A 340 7.82 20.48 -2.07
N LYS A 341 8.88 19.81 -2.53
CA LYS A 341 9.38 19.93 -3.90
C LYS A 341 8.84 18.81 -4.79
N TYR A 342 8.63 17.65 -4.20
CA TYR A 342 8.22 16.44 -4.89
C TYR A 342 6.96 15.84 -4.28
N ALA A 343 6.16 15.19 -5.12
CA ALA A 343 5.06 14.35 -4.71
C ALA A 343 5.25 12.95 -5.30
N GLU A 344 5.10 11.92 -4.47
CA GLU A 344 5.18 10.51 -4.84
C GLU A 344 3.77 9.94 -4.98
N SER A 345 3.44 9.35 -6.14
CA SER A 345 2.19 8.59 -6.25
C SER A 345 2.30 7.26 -5.51
N ASN A 346 1.17 6.76 -5.03
CA ASN A 346 1.04 5.34 -4.69
C ASN A 346 1.06 4.50 -5.99
N PRO A 347 1.27 3.17 -5.88
CA PRO A 347 1.20 2.27 -7.02
C PRO A 347 -0.15 2.38 -7.75
N GLU A 348 -0.10 2.66 -9.04
CA GLU A 348 -1.26 2.77 -9.92
C GLU A 348 -1.24 1.61 -10.93
N LEU A 349 -2.35 0.89 -11.08
CA LEU A 349 -2.44 -0.16 -12.09
C LEU A 349 -2.04 0.36 -13.47
N GLU A 350 -1.13 -0.35 -14.15
CA GLU A 350 -0.62 0.00 -15.49
C GLU A 350 -1.75 0.28 -16.49
N LEU A 351 -2.85 -0.44 -16.38
CA LEU A 351 -4.00 -0.29 -17.28
C LEU A 351 -4.96 0.84 -16.85
N ASN A 352 -4.74 1.49 -15.72
CA ASN A 352 -5.58 2.59 -15.26
C ASN A 352 -5.16 3.93 -15.87
N THR A 353 -5.25 4.01 -17.21
CA THR A 353 -4.84 5.20 -17.99
C THR A 353 -5.61 6.47 -17.60
N LYS A 354 -6.82 6.33 -17.03
CA LYS A 354 -7.61 7.47 -16.55
C LYS A 354 -6.98 8.18 -15.36
N VAL A 355 -6.42 7.43 -14.43
CA VAL A 355 -5.69 8.00 -13.29
C VAL A 355 -4.36 8.57 -13.77
N GLN A 356 -3.60 7.83 -14.59
CA GLN A 356 -2.31 8.27 -15.09
C GLN A 356 -2.40 9.52 -15.97
N SER A 357 -3.48 9.71 -16.73
CA SER A 357 -3.67 10.89 -17.58
C SER A 357 -3.73 12.21 -16.80
N GLN A 358 -3.98 12.19 -15.49
CA GLN A 358 -3.96 13.42 -14.68
C GLN A 358 -2.54 13.99 -14.51
N TRP A 359 -1.51 13.14 -14.61
CA TRP A 359 -0.11 13.53 -14.44
C TRP A 359 0.45 14.31 -15.64
N GLN A 360 -0.15 14.23 -16.82
CA GLN A 360 0.29 14.94 -18.02
C GLN A 360 0.38 16.47 -17.88
N TYR A 361 -0.21 17.04 -16.83
CA TYR A 361 -0.20 18.48 -16.55
C TYR A 361 0.87 18.90 -15.55
N PHE A 362 1.67 17.96 -15.11
CA PHE A 362 2.75 18.16 -14.15
C PHE A 362 4.06 17.68 -14.76
N GLU A 363 5.17 18.22 -14.30
CA GLU A 363 6.48 17.63 -14.57
C GLU A 363 6.58 16.34 -13.79
N THR A 364 6.56 15.21 -14.51
CA THR A 364 6.50 13.87 -13.91
C THR A 364 7.47 12.91 -14.56
N ARG A 365 7.97 11.96 -13.77
CA ARG A 365 8.69 10.78 -14.26
C ARG A 365 8.07 9.52 -13.67
N GLN A 366 7.85 8.50 -14.47
CA GLN A 366 7.63 7.15 -13.97
C GLN A 366 9.00 6.62 -13.49
N HIS A 367 9.09 6.23 -12.24
CA HIS A 367 10.38 5.87 -11.66
C HIS A 367 10.42 4.48 -11.02
N LYS A 368 9.28 3.88 -10.75
CA LYS A 368 9.19 2.51 -10.24
C LYS A 368 8.09 1.74 -10.96
N ARG A 369 8.28 0.43 -11.02
CA ARG A 369 7.28 -0.53 -11.50
C ARG A 369 7.26 -1.74 -10.57
N ARG A 370 6.06 -2.21 -10.26
CA ARG A 370 5.82 -3.41 -9.45
C ARG A 370 5.01 -4.42 -10.22
N ARG A 371 5.17 -5.68 -9.88
CA ARG A 371 4.49 -6.78 -10.56
C ARG A 371 3.92 -7.78 -9.58
N ALA A 372 2.65 -8.15 -9.77
CA ALA A 372 2.12 -9.40 -9.26
C ALA A 372 2.47 -10.52 -10.24
N PHE A 373 3.11 -11.56 -9.71
CA PHE A 373 3.45 -12.78 -10.41
C PHE A 373 2.44 -13.87 -10.07
N GLY A 374 2.17 -14.78 -10.99
CA GLY A 374 1.28 -15.90 -10.71
C GLY A 374 1.54 -17.09 -11.62
N LYS A 375 1.18 -18.28 -11.14
CA LYS A 375 1.24 -19.52 -11.94
C LYS A 375 0.20 -20.53 -11.47
N LYS A 376 -0.04 -21.56 -12.28
CA LYS A 376 -0.75 -22.79 -11.86
C LYS A 376 0.14 -23.62 -10.94
N ILE A 377 -0.46 -24.31 -9.98
CA ILE A 377 0.25 -25.12 -9.00
C ILE A 377 -0.28 -26.54 -8.92
#